data_9b0e08276b5395c845a97c8618304e8c
#
_entry.id   9b0e08276b5395c845a97c8618304e8c
#
_cell.length_a   1.000
_cell.length_b   1.000
_cell.length_c   1.000
_cell.angle_alpha   90.00
_cell.angle_beta   90.00
_cell.angle_gamma   90.00
#
_symmetry.space_group_name_H-M   'P 1'
#
loop_
_entity.id
_entity.type
_entity.pdbx_description
1 polymer ?
#
loop_
_entity_poly.entity_id
_entity_poly.type
_entity_poly.pdbx_seq_one_letter_code
_entity_poly.pdbx_strand_id
1 'polypeptide(L)'
;MPASAQVQPTDITDPQQQLAELVQKAFEATNEGKFPLAESFWTQIIDKFPDQAAAWSNRGNSRVSQNLLKEAISDYEKAIELVPKAPDPYLNRGTALEGLGRWEEAIADYNHVLELDPKDPAAYNNRGNAEAGLGKWEQAIIDYNKAFELAPEYAFARANHALALYQHGQSKEAIRNMKNIVRRYPQFADMRAALSACLWEAGQRGEAESNWVAAIGLDSRYKDLDWVKNTRRWPPVVVSALDKFLHLK
;
A
#
# COMPACT_ATOMS: atom_id res chain seq x y z
N MET A 1 -61.59 -21.81 4.02
CA MET A 1 -60.50 -20.86 3.74
C MET A 1 -59.36 -21.15 4.71
N PRO A 2 -58.20 -21.60 4.26
CA PRO A 2 -57.08 -21.82 5.16
C PRO A 2 -56.43 -20.45 5.50
N ALA A 3 -56.18 -20.22 6.79
CA ALA A 3 -55.54 -19.05 7.31
C ALA A 3 -54.07 -19.03 6.80
N SER A 4 -53.67 -17.91 6.16
CA SER A 4 -52.29 -17.63 5.80
C SER A 4 -51.46 -17.47 7.08
N ALA A 5 -50.54 -18.40 7.29
CA ALA A 5 -49.51 -18.27 8.32
C ALA A 5 -48.64 -17.06 7.97
N GLN A 6 -48.78 -15.99 8.76
CA GLN A 6 -47.80 -14.91 8.74
C GLN A 6 -46.48 -15.44 9.28
N VAL A 7 -45.48 -15.50 8.41
CA VAL A 7 -44.08 -15.71 8.82
C VAL A 7 -43.68 -14.48 9.61
N GLN A 8 -43.58 -14.63 10.92
CA GLN A 8 -42.99 -13.58 11.77
C GLN A 8 -41.51 -13.43 11.42
N PRO A 9 -40.96 -12.20 11.41
CA PRO A 9 -39.53 -12.02 11.27
C PRO A 9 -38.87 -12.80 12.42
N THR A 10 -37.96 -13.72 12.07
CA THR A 10 -37.12 -14.40 13.04
C THR A 10 -36.29 -13.36 13.76
N ASP A 11 -36.64 -13.05 15.00
CA ASP A 11 -35.78 -12.28 15.91
C ASP A 11 -34.46 -13.06 15.99
N ILE A 12 -33.38 -12.50 15.37
CA ILE A 12 -32.06 -13.10 15.38
C ILE A 12 -31.53 -12.90 16.81
N THR A 13 -31.83 -13.84 17.66
CA THR A 13 -31.44 -13.80 19.09
C THR A 13 -30.06 -14.43 19.34
N ASP A 14 -29.52 -15.14 18.35
CA ASP A 14 -28.19 -15.75 18.44
C ASP A 14 -27.08 -14.69 18.20
N PRO A 15 -26.24 -14.38 19.22
CA PRO A 15 -25.15 -13.45 19.07
C PRO A 15 -24.16 -13.80 17.96
N GLN A 16 -23.93 -15.09 17.68
CA GLN A 16 -23.04 -15.54 16.61
C GLN A 16 -23.63 -15.22 15.23
N GLN A 17 -24.93 -15.41 15.05
CA GLN A 17 -25.61 -15.07 13.81
C GLN A 17 -25.62 -13.56 13.58
N GLN A 18 -25.86 -12.75 14.62
CA GLN A 18 -25.78 -11.28 14.54
C GLN A 18 -24.37 -10.82 14.15
N LEU A 19 -23.33 -11.43 14.73
CA LEU A 19 -21.93 -11.12 14.38
C LEU A 19 -21.68 -11.44 12.91
N ALA A 20 -22.06 -12.63 12.45
CA ALA A 20 -21.87 -13.06 11.06
C ALA A 20 -22.55 -12.11 10.06
N GLU A 21 -23.78 -11.68 10.34
CA GLU A 21 -24.50 -10.73 9.47
C GLU A 21 -23.84 -9.34 9.43
N LEU A 22 -23.38 -8.82 10.57
CA LEU A 22 -22.69 -7.54 10.61
C LEU A 22 -21.35 -7.61 9.88
N VAL A 23 -20.59 -8.70 10.04
CA VAL A 23 -19.32 -8.94 9.32
C VAL A 23 -19.57 -8.97 7.82
N GLN A 24 -20.59 -9.71 7.36
CA GLN A 24 -20.94 -9.75 5.94
C GLN A 24 -21.24 -8.35 5.39
N LYS A 25 -22.11 -7.58 6.06
CA LYS A 25 -22.46 -6.21 5.66
C LYS A 25 -21.25 -5.28 5.62
N ALA A 26 -20.34 -5.42 6.59
CA ALA A 26 -19.12 -4.63 6.63
C ALA A 26 -18.19 -4.92 5.43
N PHE A 27 -18.02 -6.20 5.07
CA PHE A 27 -17.22 -6.58 3.89
C PHE A 27 -17.91 -6.18 2.58
N GLU A 28 -19.22 -6.32 2.47
CA GLU A 28 -19.99 -5.83 1.30
C GLU A 28 -19.78 -4.33 1.11
N ALA A 29 -19.92 -3.53 2.16
CA ALA A 29 -19.68 -2.10 2.12
C ALA A 29 -18.22 -1.76 1.73
N THR A 30 -17.26 -2.53 2.23
CA THR A 30 -15.82 -2.37 1.87
C THR A 30 -15.61 -2.65 0.38
N ASN A 31 -16.18 -3.74 -0.14
CA ASN A 31 -16.04 -4.13 -1.55
C ASN A 31 -16.69 -3.12 -2.51
N GLU A 32 -17.74 -2.43 -2.05
CA GLU A 32 -18.41 -1.35 -2.78
C GLU A 32 -17.71 0.01 -2.64
N GLY A 33 -16.60 0.10 -1.90
CA GLY A 33 -15.89 1.35 -1.61
C GLY A 33 -16.63 2.31 -0.67
N LYS A 34 -17.67 1.84 0.02
CA LYS A 34 -18.46 2.60 0.98
C LYS A 34 -17.81 2.56 2.37
N PHE A 35 -16.58 3.08 2.48
CA PHE A 35 -15.78 2.96 3.70
C PHE A 35 -16.41 3.55 4.96
N PRO A 36 -17.14 4.70 4.94
CA PRO A 36 -17.86 5.17 6.13
C PRO A 36 -18.96 4.21 6.60
N LEU A 37 -19.63 3.52 5.67
CA LEU A 37 -20.62 2.51 6.01
C LEU A 37 -19.98 1.25 6.59
N ALA A 38 -18.87 0.79 6.01
CA ALA A 38 -18.07 -0.31 6.56
C ALA A 38 -17.62 -0.01 7.98
N GLU A 39 -17.06 1.19 8.23
CA GLU A 39 -16.68 1.66 9.57
C GLU A 39 -17.84 1.59 10.56
N SER A 40 -19.06 1.99 10.15
CA SER A 40 -20.23 1.94 11.03
C SER A 40 -20.61 0.51 11.43
N PHE A 41 -20.52 -0.46 10.51
CA PHE A 41 -20.75 -1.87 10.82
C PHE A 41 -19.67 -2.45 11.73
N TRP A 42 -18.41 -2.16 11.48
CA TRP A 42 -17.32 -2.57 12.38
C TRP A 42 -17.48 -1.96 13.77
N THR A 43 -17.95 -0.72 13.88
CA THR A 43 -18.25 -0.09 15.18
C THR A 43 -19.39 -0.83 15.91
N GLN A 44 -20.46 -1.20 15.22
CA GLN A 44 -21.53 -2.00 15.82
C GLN A 44 -21.03 -3.38 16.32
N ILE A 45 -20.09 -3.99 15.61
CA ILE A 45 -19.46 -5.25 16.06
C ILE A 45 -18.63 -5.00 17.32
N ILE A 46 -17.80 -3.96 17.36
CA ILE A 46 -16.97 -3.60 18.51
C ILE A 46 -17.82 -3.30 19.75
N ASP A 47 -18.93 -2.58 19.58
CA ASP A 47 -19.83 -2.24 20.69
C ASP A 47 -20.46 -3.49 21.34
N LYS A 48 -20.75 -4.51 20.54
CA LYS A 48 -21.35 -5.77 21.01
C LYS A 48 -20.33 -6.82 21.40
N PHE A 49 -19.16 -6.85 20.73
CA PHE A 49 -18.13 -7.85 20.81
C PHE A 49 -16.75 -7.18 20.90
N PRO A 50 -16.42 -6.45 21.97
CA PRO A 50 -15.21 -5.62 22.06
C PRO A 50 -13.89 -6.41 22.01
N ASP A 51 -13.93 -7.71 22.28
CA ASP A 51 -12.75 -8.60 22.26
C ASP A 51 -12.43 -9.16 20.86
N GLN A 52 -13.20 -8.76 19.83
CA GLN A 52 -12.96 -9.17 18.45
C GLN A 52 -11.83 -8.33 17.82
N ALA A 53 -10.59 -8.75 17.96
CA ALA A 53 -9.42 -8.04 17.43
C ALA A 53 -9.55 -7.75 15.91
N ALA A 54 -10.12 -8.68 15.14
CA ALA A 54 -10.35 -8.49 13.72
C ALA A 54 -11.30 -7.33 13.42
N ALA A 55 -12.29 -7.04 14.27
CA ALA A 55 -13.20 -5.92 14.06
C ALA A 55 -12.49 -4.58 14.22
N TRP A 56 -11.61 -4.46 15.21
CA TRP A 56 -10.75 -3.30 15.40
C TRP A 56 -9.83 -3.08 14.20
N SER A 57 -9.12 -4.13 13.77
CA SER A 57 -8.22 -4.05 12.61
C SER A 57 -8.96 -3.66 11.32
N ASN A 58 -10.13 -4.23 11.05
CA ASN A 58 -10.92 -3.91 9.86
C ASN A 58 -11.56 -2.52 9.92
N ARG A 59 -11.91 -2.01 11.10
CA ARG A 59 -12.32 -0.62 11.26
C ARG A 59 -11.15 0.30 10.94
N GLY A 60 -9.95 -0.01 11.44
CA GLY A 60 -8.71 0.68 11.08
C GLY A 60 -8.49 0.73 9.57
N ASN A 61 -8.65 -0.38 8.86
CA ASN A 61 -8.54 -0.45 7.40
C ASN A 61 -9.57 0.47 6.70
N SER A 62 -10.82 0.48 7.19
CA SER A 62 -11.85 1.39 6.67
C SER A 62 -11.50 2.86 6.90
N ARG A 63 -10.87 3.18 8.03
CA ARG A 63 -10.37 4.53 8.38
C ARG A 63 -9.18 4.96 7.53
N VAL A 64 -8.23 4.05 7.28
CA VAL A 64 -7.12 4.31 6.33
C VAL A 64 -7.66 4.69 4.95
N SER A 65 -8.66 3.96 4.45
CA SER A 65 -9.30 4.24 3.17
C SER A 65 -10.00 5.61 3.12
N GLN A 66 -10.33 6.17 4.28
CA GLN A 66 -10.89 7.52 4.46
C GLN A 66 -9.83 8.58 4.79
N ASN A 67 -8.55 8.20 4.81
CA ASN A 67 -7.43 9.05 5.26
C ASN A 67 -7.51 9.48 6.75
N LEU A 68 -8.23 8.73 7.59
CA LEU A 68 -8.34 8.93 9.04
C LEU A 68 -7.23 8.13 9.75
N LEU A 69 -5.97 8.50 9.46
CA LEU A 69 -4.81 7.69 9.83
C LEU A 69 -4.58 7.61 11.34
N LYS A 70 -4.84 8.67 12.10
CA LYS A 70 -4.66 8.67 13.56
C LYS A 70 -5.66 7.76 14.25
N GLU A 71 -6.91 7.80 13.81
CA GLU A 71 -7.99 6.95 14.31
C GLU A 71 -7.75 5.48 13.94
N ALA A 72 -7.19 5.22 12.75
CA ALA A 72 -6.80 3.88 12.33
C ALA A 72 -5.69 3.31 13.22
N ILE A 73 -4.66 4.11 13.54
CA ILE A 73 -3.57 3.70 14.44
C ILE A 73 -4.13 3.26 15.80
N SER A 74 -5.05 4.03 16.37
CA SER A 74 -5.68 3.68 17.65
C SER A 74 -6.45 2.36 17.59
N ASP A 75 -7.12 2.08 16.47
CA ASP A 75 -7.81 0.80 16.25
C ASP A 75 -6.82 -0.38 16.16
N TYR A 76 -5.71 -0.21 15.44
CA TYR A 76 -4.67 -1.24 15.35
C TYR A 76 -3.98 -1.47 16.69
N GLU A 77 -3.76 -0.42 17.50
CA GLU A 77 -3.25 -0.55 18.87
C GLU A 77 -4.16 -1.45 19.72
N LYS A 78 -5.48 -1.28 19.59
CA LYS A 78 -6.44 -2.13 20.28
C LYS A 78 -6.45 -3.56 19.77
N ALA A 79 -6.34 -3.76 18.46
CA ALA A 79 -6.20 -5.09 17.87
C ALA A 79 -4.93 -5.81 18.36
N ILE A 80 -3.81 -5.09 18.44
CA ILE A 80 -2.52 -5.60 18.96
C ILE A 80 -2.62 -5.97 20.44
N GLU A 81 -3.26 -5.12 21.26
CA GLU A 81 -3.49 -5.42 22.69
C GLU A 81 -4.25 -6.75 22.88
N LEU A 82 -5.26 -6.99 22.03
CA LEU A 82 -6.08 -8.20 22.09
C LEU A 82 -5.34 -9.45 21.56
N VAL A 83 -4.56 -9.30 20.48
CA VAL A 83 -3.85 -10.42 19.84
C VAL A 83 -2.42 -10.01 19.46
N PRO A 84 -1.48 -9.94 20.45
CA PRO A 84 -0.14 -9.39 20.24
C PRO A 84 0.78 -10.23 19.32
N LYS A 85 0.37 -11.44 18.94
CA LYS A 85 1.11 -12.33 18.03
C LYS A 85 0.54 -12.34 16.62
N ALA A 86 -0.47 -11.53 16.32
CA ALA A 86 -1.00 -11.38 14.96
C ALA A 86 -0.15 -10.36 14.17
N PRO A 87 0.47 -10.72 13.03
CA PRO A 87 1.33 -9.80 12.28
C PRO A 87 0.54 -8.68 11.59
N ASP A 88 -0.68 -8.95 11.09
CA ASP A 88 -1.45 -8.03 10.26
C ASP A 88 -1.71 -6.64 10.91
N PRO A 89 -2.12 -6.54 12.19
CA PRO A 89 -2.33 -5.23 12.81
C PRO A 89 -1.06 -4.37 12.89
N TYR A 90 0.11 -4.99 13.10
CA TYR A 90 1.40 -4.27 13.06
C TYR A 90 1.72 -3.82 11.63
N LEU A 91 1.56 -4.69 10.63
CA LEU A 91 1.80 -4.32 9.23
C LEU A 91 0.93 -3.13 8.81
N ASN A 92 -0.35 -3.16 9.17
CA ASN A 92 -1.32 -2.12 8.84
C ASN A 92 -1.05 -0.83 9.62
N ARG A 93 -0.68 -0.92 10.92
CA ARG A 93 -0.30 0.26 11.72
C ARG A 93 0.95 0.92 11.16
N GLY A 94 1.97 0.13 10.80
CA GLY A 94 3.17 0.62 10.13
C GLY A 94 2.84 1.40 8.86
N THR A 95 1.94 0.90 8.01
CA THR A 95 1.48 1.60 6.81
C THR A 95 0.76 2.92 7.12
N ALA A 96 -0.05 2.97 8.17
CA ALA A 96 -0.71 4.21 8.61
C ALA A 96 0.31 5.21 9.19
N LEU A 97 1.31 4.73 9.93
CA LEU A 97 2.42 5.52 10.44
C LEU A 97 3.27 6.13 9.31
N GLU A 98 3.58 5.35 8.26
CA GLU A 98 4.20 5.86 7.03
C GLU A 98 3.37 7.00 6.41
N GLY A 99 2.04 6.84 6.38
CA GLY A 99 1.11 7.88 5.90
C GLY A 99 1.27 9.21 6.63
N LEU A 100 1.64 9.17 7.91
CA LEU A 100 1.90 10.33 8.75
C LEU A 100 3.38 10.79 8.76
N GLY A 101 4.27 10.12 8.03
CA GLY A 101 5.72 10.39 8.05
C GLY A 101 6.43 9.93 9.34
N ARG A 102 5.81 9.05 10.13
CA ARG A 102 6.37 8.48 11.37
C ARG A 102 7.20 7.24 11.04
N TRP A 103 8.27 7.44 10.27
CA TRP A 103 9.04 6.38 9.63
C TRP A 103 9.69 5.40 10.59
N GLU A 104 10.31 5.89 11.69
CA GLU A 104 10.98 5.06 12.68
C GLU A 104 10.01 4.13 13.40
N GLU A 105 8.81 4.62 13.69
CA GLU A 105 7.77 3.82 14.34
C GLU A 105 7.21 2.76 13.37
N ALA A 106 7.05 3.11 12.09
CA ALA A 106 6.69 2.15 11.06
C ALA A 106 7.74 1.03 10.92
N ILE A 107 9.03 1.38 10.92
CA ILE A 107 10.13 0.39 10.90
C ILE A 107 10.07 -0.55 12.10
N ALA A 108 9.76 -0.02 13.30
CA ALA A 108 9.61 -0.86 14.48
C ALA A 108 8.47 -1.88 14.32
N ASP A 109 7.34 -1.47 13.78
CA ASP A 109 6.22 -2.37 13.49
C ASP A 109 6.59 -3.44 12.45
N TYR A 110 7.25 -3.07 11.36
CA TYR A 110 7.68 -4.03 10.34
C TYR A 110 8.76 -4.99 10.85
N ASN A 111 9.65 -4.53 11.73
CA ASN A 111 10.59 -5.43 12.42
C ASN A 111 9.84 -6.47 13.24
N HIS A 112 8.79 -6.05 13.97
CA HIS A 112 7.98 -6.99 14.73
C HIS A 112 7.24 -8.00 13.84
N VAL A 113 6.70 -7.57 12.70
CA VAL A 113 6.14 -8.50 11.69
C VAL A 113 7.20 -9.51 11.26
N LEU A 114 8.42 -9.07 10.97
CA LEU A 114 9.51 -9.95 10.51
C LEU A 114 10.08 -10.86 11.62
N GLU A 115 9.90 -10.52 12.88
CA GLU A 115 10.14 -11.43 14.02
C GLU A 115 9.10 -12.55 14.06
N LEU A 116 7.84 -12.25 13.75
CA LEU A 116 6.74 -13.22 13.74
C LEU A 116 6.74 -14.06 12.44
N ASP A 117 6.95 -13.43 11.29
CA ASP A 117 7.08 -14.06 9.97
C ASP A 117 8.30 -13.52 9.20
N PRO A 118 9.46 -14.18 9.30
CA PRO A 118 10.68 -13.79 8.59
C PRO A 118 10.61 -13.89 7.06
N LYS A 119 9.49 -14.36 6.51
CA LYS A 119 9.30 -14.53 5.07
C LYS A 119 8.18 -13.67 4.48
N ASP A 120 7.67 -12.71 5.22
CA ASP A 120 6.66 -11.77 4.72
C ASP A 120 7.28 -10.76 3.73
N PRO A 121 6.99 -10.85 2.42
CA PRO A 121 7.54 -9.94 1.43
C PRO A 121 6.95 -8.53 1.53
N ALA A 122 5.73 -8.37 2.07
CA ALA A 122 5.12 -7.06 2.24
C ALA A 122 5.80 -6.29 3.37
N ALA A 123 6.15 -6.96 4.47
CA ALA A 123 6.89 -6.33 5.56
C ALA A 123 8.27 -5.84 5.12
N TYR A 124 9.03 -6.63 4.32
CA TYR A 124 10.29 -6.17 3.74
C TYR A 124 10.07 -4.97 2.81
N ASN A 125 9.11 -5.04 1.88
CA ASN A 125 8.85 -3.92 0.97
C ASN A 125 8.48 -2.63 1.72
N ASN A 126 7.62 -2.74 2.72
CA ASN A 126 7.14 -1.59 3.48
C ASN A 126 8.24 -1.04 4.41
N ARG A 127 9.07 -1.89 5.01
CA ARG A 127 10.25 -1.42 5.76
C ARG A 127 11.20 -0.66 4.84
N GLY A 128 11.45 -1.16 3.64
CA GLY A 128 12.20 -0.46 2.61
C GLY A 128 11.60 0.90 2.24
N ASN A 129 10.26 1.03 2.17
CA ASN A 129 9.61 2.32 1.95
C ASN A 129 9.88 3.30 3.10
N ALA A 130 9.77 2.85 4.34
CA ALA A 130 10.02 3.67 5.51
C ALA A 130 11.51 4.07 5.60
N GLU A 131 12.43 3.18 5.28
CA GLU A 131 13.88 3.47 5.21
C GLU A 131 14.20 4.48 4.10
N ALA A 132 13.56 4.35 2.94
CA ALA A 132 13.67 5.32 1.85
C ALA A 132 13.11 6.70 2.29
N GLY A 133 12.02 6.74 3.05
CA GLY A 133 11.47 7.94 3.67
C GLY A 133 12.45 8.66 4.60
N LEU A 134 13.33 7.92 5.27
CA LEU A 134 14.45 8.43 6.07
C LEU A 134 15.71 8.74 5.26
N GLY A 135 15.70 8.52 3.95
CA GLY A 135 16.88 8.66 3.09
C GLY A 135 17.92 7.54 3.22
N LYS A 136 17.59 6.44 3.91
CA LYS A 136 18.46 5.26 4.11
C LYS A 136 18.40 4.32 2.90
N TRP A 137 18.87 4.80 1.75
CA TRP A 137 18.67 4.13 0.47
C TRP A 137 19.35 2.75 0.35
N GLU A 138 20.49 2.55 1.00
CA GLU A 138 21.18 1.26 1.01
C GLU A 138 20.33 0.18 1.70
N GLN A 139 19.76 0.49 2.86
CA GLN A 139 18.87 -0.40 3.60
C GLN A 139 17.61 -0.70 2.79
N ALA A 140 17.00 0.34 2.22
CA ALA A 140 15.81 0.20 1.37
C ALA A 140 16.08 -0.75 0.18
N ILE A 141 17.22 -0.64 -0.50
CA ILE A 141 17.61 -1.52 -1.60
C ILE A 141 17.70 -2.98 -1.13
N ILE A 142 18.31 -3.24 0.03
CA ILE A 142 18.40 -4.59 0.61
C ILE A 142 17.02 -5.17 0.87
N ASP A 143 16.14 -4.40 1.47
CA ASP A 143 14.80 -4.84 1.83
C ASP A 143 13.92 -5.07 0.59
N TYR A 144 13.92 -4.17 -0.38
CA TYR A 144 13.21 -4.39 -1.65
C TYR A 144 13.72 -5.62 -2.40
N ASN A 145 15.05 -5.86 -2.40
CA ASN A 145 15.62 -7.07 -2.98
C ASN A 145 15.07 -8.31 -2.29
N LYS A 146 15.07 -8.31 -0.95
CA LYS A 146 14.53 -9.43 -0.18
C LYS A 146 13.05 -9.67 -0.45
N ALA A 147 12.25 -8.61 -0.56
CA ALA A 147 10.82 -8.70 -0.87
C ALA A 147 10.56 -9.42 -2.20
N PHE A 148 11.26 -9.05 -3.29
CA PHE A 148 11.02 -9.71 -4.58
C PHE A 148 11.75 -11.04 -4.74
N GLU A 149 12.77 -11.36 -3.95
CA GLU A 149 13.32 -12.71 -3.84
C GLU A 149 12.28 -13.68 -3.25
N LEU A 150 11.59 -13.25 -2.19
CA LEU A 150 10.54 -14.02 -1.53
C LEU A 150 9.27 -14.13 -2.38
N ALA A 151 8.91 -13.06 -3.10
CA ALA A 151 7.75 -13.00 -3.98
C ALA A 151 8.15 -12.47 -5.37
N PRO A 152 8.62 -13.34 -6.30
CA PRO A 152 9.12 -12.92 -7.61
C PRO A 152 8.10 -12.17 -8.49
N GLU A 153 6.81 -12.32 -8.24
CA GLU A 153 5.74 -11.62 -8.94
C GLU A 153 5.38 -10.26 -8.31
N TYR A 154 6.01 -9.89 -7.19
CA TYR A 154 5.74 -8.63 -6.52
C TYR A 154 6.34 -7.45 -7.30
N ALA A 155 5.60 -6.99 -8.31
CA ALA A 155 6.06 -5.96 -9.25
C ALA A 155 6.42 -4.64 -8.56
N PHE A 156 5.70 -4.25 -7.49
CA PHE A 156 5.99 -3.02 -6.76
C PHE A 156 7.34 -3.08 -6.02
N ALA A 157 7.70 -4.20 -5.38
CA ALA A 157 9.01 -4.34 -4.75
C ALA A 157 10.15 -4.23 -5.77
N ARG A 158 10.00 -4.83 -6.96
CA ARG A 158 10.95 -4.68 -8.07
C ARG A 158 11.06 -3.23 -8.56
N ALA A 159 9.92 -2.54 -8.64
CA ALA A 159 9.86 -1.14 -9.04
C ALA A 159 10.56 -0.25 -8.02
N ASN A 160 10.23 -0.40 -6.75
CA ASN A 160 10.85 0.35 -5.64
C ASN A 160 12.35 0.12 -5.58
N HIS A 161 12.80 -1.14 -5.76
CA HIS A 161 14.22 -1.46 -5.87
C HIS A 161 14.92 -0.71 -7.01
N ALA A 162 14.33 -0.70 -8.22
CA ALA A 162 14.91 -0.01 -9.36
C ALA A 162 14.97 1.51 -9.16
N LEU A 163 13.93 2.11 -8.56
CA LEU A 163 13.91 3.53 -8.20
C LEU A 163 14.97 3.87 -7.16
N ALA A 164 15.12 3.03 -6.12
CA ALA A 164 16.12 3.21 -5.08
C ALA A 164 17.56 3.07 -5.62
N LEU A 165 17.81 2.11 -6.52
CA LEU A 165 19.09 1.99 -7.23
C LEU A 165 19.44 3.27 -8.01
N TYR A 166 18.47 3.86 -8.71
CA TYR A 166 18.70 5.10 -9.44
C TYR A 166 19.00 6.26 -8.49
N GLN A 167 18.27 6.38 -7.40
CA GLN A 167 18.53 7.35 -6.34
C GLN A 167 19.91 7.20 -5.73
N HIS A 168 20.39 5.97 -5.57
CA HIS A 168 21.71 5.67 -5.01
C HIS A 168 22.87 5.75 -6.03
N GLY A 169 22.61 6.27 -7.24
CA GLY A 169 23.62 6.49 -8.28
C GLY A 169 23.93 5.28 -9.16
N GLN A 170 23.26 4.14 -8.96
CA GLN A 170 23.42 2.92 -9.77
C GLN A 170 22.56 2.97 -11.05
N SER A 171 22.66 4.09 -11.79
CA SER A 171 21.73 4.43 -12.89
C SER A 171 21.69 3.40 -14.01
N LYS A 172 22.83 2.79 -14.38
CA LYS A 172 22.86 1.76 -15.46
C LYS A 172 22.06 0.51 -15.08
N GLU A 173 22.22 0.06 -13.85
CA GLU A 173 21.51 -1.10 -13.33
C GLU A 173 20.02 -0.80 -13.14
N ALA A 174 19.70 0.34 -12.58
CA ALA A 174 18.33 0.82 -12.41
C ALA A 174 17.55 0.84 -13.75
N ILE A 175 18.13 1.47 -14.80
CA ILE A 175 17.52 1.52 -16.13
C ILE A 175 17.33 0.12 -16.72
N ARG A 176 18.31 -0.77 -16.58
CA ARG A 176 18.21 -2.17 -17.02
C ARG A 176 17.02 -2.88 -16.32
N ASN A 177 16.89 -2.71 -15.01
CA ASN A 177 15.83 -3.31 -14.21
C ASN A 177 14.45 -2.71 -14.59
N MET A 178 14.35 -1.40 -14.76
CA MET A 178 13.14 -0.72 -15.23
C MET A 178 12.69 -1.23 -16.60
N LYS A 179 13.62 -1.40 -17.57
CA LYS A 179 13.32 -1.98 -18.89
C LYS A 179 12.77 -3.40 -18.79
N ASN A 180 13.34 -4.23 -17.92
CA ASN A 180 12.84 -5.58 -17.68
C ASN A 180 11.45 -5.60 -17.07
N ILE A 181 11.16 -4.69 -16.12
CA ILE A 181 9.84 -4.53 -15.50
C ILE A 181 8.81 -4.09 -16.55
N VAL A 182 9.10 -3.07 -17.35
CA VAL A 182 8.19 -2.58 -18.41
C VAL A 182 7.91 -3.65 -19.47
N ARG A 183 8.92 -4.49 -19.80
CA ARG A 183 8.73 -5.61 -20.72
C ARG A 183 7.79 -6.67 -20.16
N ARG A 184 7.92 -7.00 -18.87
CA ARG A 184 7.07 -7.99 -18.20
C ARG A 184 5.67 -7.48 -17.89
N TYR A 185 5.56 -6.20 -17.53
CA TYR A 185 4.33 -5.53 -17.13
C TYR A 185 4.09 -4.28 -18.01
N PRO A 186 3.64 -4.45 -19.26
CA PRO A 186 3.51 -3.34 -20.23
C PRO A 186 2.53 -2.25 -19.81
N GLN A 187 1.58 -2.56 -18.93
CA GLN A 187 0.57 -1.63 -18.41
C GLN A 187 1.00 -0.92 -17.12
N PHE A 188 2.27 -1.08 -16.69
CA PHE A 188 2.76 -0.46 -15.47
C PHE A 188 3.18 0.99 -15.75
N ALA A 189 2.21 1.92 -15.70
CA ALA A 189 2.39 3.33 -16.00
C ALA A 189 3.50 3.99 -15.17
N ASP A 190 3.55 3.68 -13.86
CA ASP A 190 4.55 4.18 -12.92
C ASP A 190 5.99 3.92 -13.43
N MET A 191 6.26 2.68 -13.77
CA MET A 191 7.61 2.29 -14.22
C MET A 191 7.95 2.84 -15.60
N ARG A 192 6.96 2.97 -16.50
CA ARG A 192 7.17 3.62 -17.80
C ARG A 192 7.54 5.09 -17.65
N ALA A 193 6.82 5.82 -16.79
CA ALA A 193 7.10 7.23 -16.53
C ALA A 193 8.49 7.43 -15.91
N ALA A 194 8.85 6.61 -14.90
CA ALA A 194 10.17 6.64 -14.30
C ALA A 194 11.29 6.30 -15.30
N LEU A 195 11.09 5.24 -16.09
CA LEU A 195 12.03 4.85 -17.15
C LEU A 195 12.24 5.96 -18.17
N SER A 196 11.17 6.68 -18.57
CA SER A 196 11.28 7.82 -19.49
C SER A 196 12.20 8.90 -18.96
N ALA A 197 12.02 9.30 -17.71
CA ALA A 197 12.85 10.31 -17.06
C ALA A 197 14.33 9.88 -17.01
N CYS A 198 14.59 8.64 -16.57
CA CYS A 198 15.94 8.10 -16.44
C CYS A 198 16.66 7.91 -17.80
N LEU A 199 15.92 7.47 -18.82
CA LEU A 199 16.44 7.33 -20.20
C LEU A 199 16.77 8.69 -20.81
N TRP A 200 15.97 9.71 -20.55
CA TRP A 200 16.21 11.06 -21.04
C TRP A 200 17.54 11.62 -20.51
N GLU A 201 17.78 11.50 -19.19
CA GLU A 201 19.06 11.89 -18.58
C GLU A 201 20.24 11.06 -19.13
N ALA A 202 20.01 9.81 -19.47
CA ALA A 202 21.01 8.94 -20.12
C ALA A 202 21.21 9.23 -21.62
N GLY A 203 20.56 10.24 -22.20
CA GLY A 203 20.66 10.61 -23.62
C GLY A 203 19.91 9.71 -24.58
N GLN A 204 19.12 8.73 -24.11
CA GLN A 204 18.36 7.77 -24.91
C GLN A 204 16.95 8.34 -25.24
N ARG A 205 16.93 9.50 -25.93
CA ARG A 205 15.73 10.34 -26.10
C ARG A 205 14.56 9.63 -26.78
N GLY A 206 14.78 8.93 -27.89
CA GLY A 206 13.70 8.25 -28.62
C GLY A 206 13.00 7.17 -27.79
N GLU A 207 13.75 6.40 -26.99
CA GLU A 207 13.17 5.39 -26.10
C GLU A 207 12.48 6.04 -24.91
N ALA A 208 12.98 7.17 -24.39
CA ALA A 208 12.36 7.96 -23.36
C ALA A 208 10.97 8.46 -23.80
N GLU A 209 10.89 9.07 -24.98
CA GLU A 209 9.64 9.59 -25.54
C GLU A 209 8.61 8.49 -25.78
N SER A 210 9.03 7.34 -26.32
CA SER A 210 8.14 6.20 -26.56
C SER A 210 7.53 5.68 -25.25
N ASN A 211 8.34 5.54 -24.19
CA ASN A 211 7.84 5.13 -22.87
C ASN A 211 6.93 6.20 -22.25
N TRP A 212 7.23 7.49 -22.45
CA TRP A 212 6.41 8.58 -21.94
C TRP A 212 5.02 8.60 -22.57
N VAL A 213 4.93 8.50 -23.88
CA VAL A 213 3.63 8.44 -24.59
C VAL A 213 2.78 7.29 -24.05
N ALA A 214 3.40 6.12 -23.85
CA ALA A 214 2.70 4.97 -23.27
C ALA A 214 2.30 5.22 -21.80
N ALA A 215 3.17 5.84 -20.97
CA ALA A 215 2.88 6.13 -19.58
C ALA A 215 1.67 7.05 -19.41
N ILE A 216 1.66 8.21 -20.13
CA ILE A 216 0.58 9.20 -20.02
C ILE A 216 -0.72 8.72 -20.68
N GLY A 217 -0.65 7.80 -21.63
CA GLY A 217 -1.82 7.12 -22.19
C GLY A 217 -2.48 6.18 -21.19
N LEU A 218 -1.71 5.62 -20.25
CA LEU A 218 -2.20 4.77 -19.18
C LEU A 218 -2.67 5.60 -17.97
N ASP A 219 -1.89 6.62 -17.61
CA ASP A 219 -2.19 7.49 -16.47
C ASP A 219 -1.58 8.88 -16.66
N SER A 220 -2.43 9.87 -16.95
CA SER A 220 -2.01 11.24 -17.24
C SER A 220 -1.49 12.02 -16.02
N ARG A 221 -1.70 11.50 -14.79
CA ARG A 221 -1.27 12.15 -13.53
C ARG A 221 0.25 12.25 -13.40
N TYR A 222 1.03 11.44 -14.15
CA TYR A 222 2.50 11.56 -14.17
C TYR A 222 3.02 12.90 -14.74
N LYS A 223 2.15 13.74 -15.33
CA LYS A 223 2.47 15.12 -15.70
C LYS A 223 2.52 16.07 -14.50
N ASP A 224 1.93 15.68 -13.38
CA ASP A 224 1.86 16.46 -12.14
C ASP A 224 3.00 16.04 -11.21
N LEU A 225 4.03 16.87 -11.13
CA LEU A 225 5.20 16.62 -10.28
C LEU A 225 4.86 16.59 -8.78
N ASP A 226 3.90 17.39 -8.36
CA ASP A 226 3.48 17.42 -6.95
C ASP A 226 2.79 16.10 -6.59
N TRP A 227 1.98 15.56 -7.49
CA TRP A 227 1.38 14.25 -7.30
C TRP A 227 2.45 13.13 -7.28
N VAL A 228 3.44 13.19 -8.20
CA VAL A 228 4.53 12.20 -8.24
C VAL A 228 5.36 12.25 -6.96
N LYS A 229 5.67 13.45 -6.47
CA LYS A 229 6.47 13.66 -5.27
C LYS A 229 5.72 13.28 -3.99
N ASN A 230 4.49 13.76 -3.84
CA ASN A 230 3.77 13.71 -2.56
C ASN A 230 2.86 12.48 -2.43
N THR A 231 2.33 11.98 -3.54
CA THR A 231 1.42 10.82 -3.56
C THR A 231 2.15 9.55 -3.95
N ARG A 232 2.90 9.57 -5.07
CA ARG A 232 3.71 8.41 -5.50
C ARG A 232 5.00 8.24 -4.71
N ARG A 233 5.46 9.33 -4.06
CA ARG A 233 6.67 9.36 -3.23
C ARG A 233 7.90 8.82 -3.95
N TRP A 234 8.07 9.21 -5.22
CA TRP A 234 9.27 8.86 -5.95
C TRP A 234 10.53 9.45 -5.30
N PRO A 235 11.67 8.76 -5.41
CA PRO A 235 12.92 9.28 -4.94
C PRO A 235 13.28 10.64 -5.56
N PRO A 236 13.87 11.58 -4.79
CA PRO A 236 14.12 12.95 -5.25
C PRO A 236 14.90 13.06 -6.57
N VAL A 237 15.89 12.19 -6.80
CA VAL A 237 16.68 12.20 -8.05
C VAL A 237 15.80 11.80 -9.25
N VAL A 238 14.88 10.84 -9.08
CA VAL A 238 13.95 10.43 -10.14
C VAL A 238 12.92 11.53 -10.43
N VAL A 239 12.43 12.22 -9.38
CA VAL A 239 11.54 13.39 -9.54
C VAL A 239 12.26 14.51 -10.31
N SER A 240 13.53 14.80 -9.96
CA SER A 240 14.34 15.79 -10.67
C SER A 240 14.58 15.42 -12.13
N ALA A 241 14.80 14.14 -12.43
CA ALA A 241 14.92 13.64 -13.79
C ALA A 241 13.63 13.84 -14.61
N LEU A 242 12.47 13.57 -13.97
CA LEU A 242 11.17 13.81 -14.59
C LEU A 242 10.91 15.30 -14.83
N ASP A 243 11.24 16.16 -13.87
CA ASP A 243 11.10 17.60 -14.00
C ASP A 243 11.88 18.14 -15.21
N LYS A 244 13.16 17.77 -15.32
CA LYS A 244 13.98 18.11 -16.49
C LYS A 244 13.38 17.60 -17.79
N PHE A 245 12.89 16.36 -17.81
CA PHE A 245 12.24 15.78 -18.98
C PHE A 245 11.01 16.59 -19.42
N LEU A 246 10.19 17.04 -18.48
CA LEU A 246 8.95 17.77 -18.76
C LEU A 246 9.20 19.21 -19.24
N HIS A 247 10.27 19.87 -18.77
CA HIS A 247 10.56 21.27 -19.07
C HIS A 247 11.52 21.48 -20.27
N LEU A 248 12.19 20.43 -20.75
CA LEU A 248 13.10 20.50 -21.89
C LEU A 248 12.43 20.09 -23.24
N LYS A 249 11.11 20.02 -23.24
CA LYS A 249 10.30 19.79 -24.46
C LYS A 249 9.78 21.12 -25.02
#